data_15257fa669513b48922f3b99fbd89483
#
_entry.id   15257fa669513b48922f3b99fbd89483
#
_cell.length_a   1.000
_cell.length_b   1.000
_cell.length_c   1.000
_cell.angle_alpha   90.00
_cell.angle_beta   90.00
_cell.angle_gamma   90.00
#
_symmetry.space_group_name_H-M   'P 1'
#
loop_
_entity.id
_entity.type
_entity.pdbx_description
1 polymer ?
#
loop_
_entity_poly.entity_id
_entity_poly.type
_entity_poly.pdbx_seq_one_letter_code
_entity_poly.pdbx_strand_id
1 'polypeptide(L)'
;LLVVVSADNADAPSADEIALIFKRRKLFWSNGTRIQPVNLPADHPLRQHFAHTLLRMSADAQEEYWNEQYFHGVLPPHVLASEAAVRRFVAETRAGIGYLSACEAGARLRVVLQLTPEGRPEAAGNLPNCR
;
A
#
# COMPACT_ATOMS: atom_id res chain seq x y z
N LEU A 1 -9.66 -0.78 -5.30
CA LEU A 1 -8.37 -1.03 -4.67
C LEU A 1 -8.51 -0.89 -3.16
N LEU A 2 -8.00 -1.87 -2.44
CA LEU A 2 -8.00 -1.86 -0.98
C LEU A 2 -6.56 -1.77 -0.49
N VAL A 3 -6.32 -0.88 0.48
CA VAL A 3 -5.05 -0.88 1.22
C VAL A 3 -5.27 -1.71 2.48
N VAL A 4 -4.39 -2.67 2.71
CA VAL A 4 -4.58 -3.70 3.73
C VAL A 4 -3.37 -3.82 4.66
N VAL A 5 -3.66 -4.17 5.90
CA VAL A 5 -2.67 -4.54 6.91
C VAL A 5 -3.05 -5.90 7.48
N SER A 6 -2.17 -6.51 8.25
CA SER A 6 -2.49 -7.74 8.97
C SER A 6 -3.67 -7.52 9.91
N ALA A 7 -4.51 -8.55 10.07
CA ALA A 7 -5.60 -8.51 11.05
C ALA A 7 -5.09 -8.26 12.48
N ASP A 8 -3.83 -8.58 12.74
CA ASP A 8 -3.20 -8.39 14.06
C ASP A 8 -2.66 -6.96 14.26
N ASN A 9 -2.70 -6.13 13.23
CA ASN A 9 -2.25 -4.74 13.32
C ASN A 9 -3.46 -3.85 13.58
N ALA A 10 -3.46 -3.15 14.71
CA ALA A 10 -4.59 -2.31 15.13
C ALA A 10 -4.48 -0.85 14.65
N ASP A 11 -3.37 -0.46 14.02
CA ASP A 11 -3.20 0.90 13.54
C ASP A 11 -4.20 1.23 12.43
N ALA A 12 -4.60 2.49 12.37
CA ALA A 12 -5.57 2.98 11.38
C ALA A 12 -5.01 4.20 10.67
N PRO A 13 -4.01 4.02 9.78
CA PRO A 13 -3.40 5.15 9.09
C PRO A 13 -4.39 5.83 8.15
N SER A 14 -4.33 7.17 8.12
CA SER A 14 -5.11 7.96 7.17
C SER A 14 -4.54 7.83 5.76
N ALA A 15 -5.28 8.33 4.77
CA ALA A 15 -4.79 8.35 3.38
C ALA A 15 -3.45 9.09 3.28
N ASP A 16 -3.31 10.22 3.96
CA ASP A 16 -2.06 10.99 3.95
C ASP A 16 -0.91 10.21 4.59
N GLU A 17 -1.19 9.52 5.70
CA GLU A 17 -0.18 8.69 6.36
C GLU A 17 0.24 7.52 5.49
N ILE A 18 -0.69 6.89 4.78
CA ILE A 18 -0.40 5.80 3.86
C ILE A 18 0.52 6.29 2.73
N ALA A 19 0.23 7.48 2.18
CA ALA A 19 1.11 8.07 1.17
C ALA A 19 2.52 8.27 1.70
N LEU A 20 2.66 8.76 2.93
CA LEU A 20 3.97 8.95 3.56
C LEU A 20 4.68 7.61 3.79
N ILE A 21 3.94 6.56 4.16
CA ILE A 21 4.49 5.21 4.34
C ILE A 21 5.13 4.71 3.04
N PHE A 22 4.41 4.82 1.92
CA PHE A 22 4.90 4.33 0.64
C PHE A 22 5.99 5.21 0.04
N LYS A 23 6.10 6.46 0.48
CA LYS A 23 7.22 7.34 0.13
C LYS A 23 8.41 7.17 1.07
N ARG A 24 8.30 6.28 2.06
CA ARG A 24 9.33 6.02 3.05
C ARG A 24 9.63 7.23 3.93
N ARG A 25 8.61 8.04 4.20
CA ARG A 25 8.71 9.20 5.09
C ARG A 25 8.07 8.93 6.45
N LYS A 26 7.18 7.93 6.57
CA LYS A 26 6.70 7.40 7.85
C LYS A 26 7.22 5.97 7.96
N LEU A 27 8.06 5.70 8.95
CA LEU A 27 8.83 4.47 9.03
C LEU A 27 8.38 3.50 10.11
N PHE A 28 7.56 3.94 11.08
CA PHE A 28 7.21 3.12 12.23
C PHE A 28 5.72 3.13 12.52
N TRP A 29 5.21 1.96 12.93
CA TRP A 29 3.86 1.84 13.48
C TRP A 29 3.84 2.42 14.90
N SER A 30 2.63 2.60 15.44
CA SER A 30 2.45 3.18 16.79
C SER A 30 3.16 2.39 17.89
N ASN A 31 3.34 1.08 17.69
CA ASN A 31 4.05 0.23 18.66
C ASN A 31 5.57 0.25 18.52
N GLY A 32 6.10 1.07 17.61
CA GLY A 32 7.55 1.19 17.40
C GLY A 32 8.15 0.20 16.41
N THR A 33 7.37 -0.74 15.85
CA THR A 33 7.89 -1.64 14.83
C THR A 33 8.03 -0.93 13.49
N ARG A 34 9.05 -1.34 12.72
CA ARG A 34 9.31 -0.74 11.42
C ARG A 34 8.28 -1.21 10.40
N ILE A 35 7.66 -0.26 9.71
CA ILE A 35 6.66 -0.55 8.68
C ILE A 35 7.35 -1.22 7.49
N GLN A 36 6.72 -2.27 6.96
CA GLN A 36 7.19 -2.98 5.78
C GLN A 36 6.19 -2.82 4.64
N PRO A 37 6.26 -1.71 3.87
CA PRO A 37 5.38 -1.53 2.73
C PRO A 37 5.82 -2.42 1.57
N VAL A 38 4.86 -2.95 0.83
CA VAL A 38 5.13 -3.74 -0.37
C VAL A 38 4.34 -3.18 -1.55
N ASN A 39 4.91 -3.30 -2.72
CA ASN A 39 4.35 -2.77 -3.95
C ASN A 39 4.13 -3.89 -4.96
N LEU A 40 3.26 -3.64 -5.92
CA LEU A 40 3.12 -4.50 -7.09
C LEU A 40 4.10 -4.04 -8.17
N PRO A 41 4.32 -4.85 -9.23
CA PRO A 41 5.22 -4.44 -10.30
C PRO A 41 4.80 -3.10 -10.94
N ALA A 42 5.77 -2.37 -11.45
CA ALA A 42 5.55 -1.01 -11.98
C ALA A 42 4.50 -0.94 -13.08
N ASP A 43 4.37 -2.00 -13.88
CA ASP A 43 3.39 -2.08 -14.97
C ASP A 43 2.02 -2.61 -14.53
N HIS A 44 1.86 -3.00 -13.28
CA HIS A 44 0.58 -3.50 -12.78
C HIS A 44 -0.45 -2.37 -12.72
N PRO A 45 -1.66 -2.56 -13.24
CA PRO A 45 -2.69 -1.51 -13.24
C PRO A 45 -3.01 -0.97 -11.85
N LEU A 46 -3.03 -1.83 -10.82
CA LEU A 46 -3.29 -1.37 -9.46
C LEU A 46 -2.18 -0.47 -8.93
N ARG A 47 -0.92 -0.76 -9.28
CA ARG A 47 0.18 0.11 -8.88
C ARG A 47 0.08 1.47 -9.54
N GLN A 48 -0.26 1.51 -10.81
CA GLN A 48 -0.44 2.77 -11.53
C GLN A 48 -1.58 3.58 -10.92
N HIS A 49 -2.69 2.92 -10.61
CA HIS A 49 -3.83 3.57 -9.97
C HIS A 49 -3.47 4.10 -8.58
N PHE A 50 -2.84 3.27 -7.77
CA PHE A 50 -2.41 3.63 -6.42
C PHE A 50 -1.47 4.83 -6.43
N ALA A 51 -0.45 4.80 -7.29
CA ALA A 51 0.54 5.86 -7.38
C ALA A 51 -0.08 7.16 -7.88
N HIS A 52 -0.92 7.08 -8.90
CA HIS A 52 -1.57 8.25 -9.47
C HIS A 52 -2.54 8.92 -8.49
N THR A 53 -3.36 8.11 -7.81
CA THR A 53 -4.44 8.65 -6.97
C THR A 53 -3.98 8.99 -5.56
N LEU A 54 -3.17 8.15 -4.94
CA LEU A 54 -2.76 8.35 -3.55
C LEU A 54 -1.43 9.08 -3.43
N LEU A 55 -0.42 8.65 -4.19
CA LEU A 55 0.89 9.29 -4.15
C LEU A 55 0.95 10.52 -5.05
N ARG A 56 0.01 10.66 -5.97
CA ARG A 56 -0.07 11.75 -6.94
C ARG A 56 1.20 11.87 -7.77
N MET A 57 1.70 10.73 -8.22
CA MET A 57 2.93 10.64 -9.00
C MET A 57 2.69 9.88 -10.29
N SER A 58 3.14 10.47 -11.42
CA SER A 58 3.27 9.76 -12.69
C SER A 58 4.41 8.74 -12.59
N ALA A 59 4.54 7.86 -13.59
CA ALA A 59 5.65 6.92 -13.66
C ALA A 59 7.00 7.64 -13.65
N ASP A 60 7.11 8.72 -14.42
CA ASP A 60 8.34 9.52 -14.48
C ASP A 60 8.65 10.19 -13.14
N ALA A 61 7.64 10.73 -12.48
CA ALA A 61 7.81 11.36 -11.17
C ALA A 61 8.27 10.34 -10.12
N GLN A 62 7.75 9.11 -10.16
CA GLN A 62 8.18 8.06 -9.26
C GLN A 62 9.64 7.69 -9.48
N GLU A 63 10.05 7.54 -10.74
CA GLU A 63 11.43 7.22 -11.08
C GLU A 63 12.37 8.30 -10.57
N GLU A 64 12.03 9.56 -10.82
CA GLU A 64 12.82 10.70 -10.37
C GLU A 64 12.90 10.75 -8.84
N TYR A 65 11.75 10.53 -8.16
CA TYR A 65 11.69 10.52 -6.70
C TYR A 65 12.63 9.46 -6.12
N TRP A 66 12.56 8.22 -6.63
CA TRP A 66 13.36 7.12 -6.08
C TRP A 66 14.83 7.22 -6.45
N ASN A 67 15.16 7.80 -7.60
CA ASN A 67 16.56 8.09 -7.95
C ASN A 67 17.17 9.06 -6.94
N GLU A 68 16.43 10.10 -6.55
CA GLU A 68 16.90 11.05 -5.55
C GLU A 68 17.00 10.40 -4.18
N GLN A 69 16.00 9.61 -3.77
CA GLN A 69 16.01 8.93 -2.48
C GLN A 69 17.17 7.93 -2.38
N TYR A 70 17.52 7.30 -3.47
CA TYR A 70 18.65 6.37 -3.51
C TYR A 70 19.96 7.05 -3.08
N PHE A 71 20.19 8.27 -3.52
CA PHE A 71 21.38 9.03 -3.12
C PHE A 71 21.38 9.39 -1.63
N HIS A 72 20.22 9.35 -0.98
CA HIS A 72 20.09 9.56 0.46
C HIS A 72 20.05 8.24 1.24
N GLY A 73 20.29 7.12 0.60
CA GLY A 73 20.29 5.82 1.25
C GLY A 73 18.90 5.24 1.52
N VAL A 74 17.85 5.78 0.90
CA VAL A 74 16.49 5.30 1.08
C VAL A 74 16.10 4.45 -0.12
N LEU A 75 15.72 3.19 0.15
CA LEU A 75 15.28 2.26 -0.89
C LEU A 75 13.76 2.26 -1.01
N PRO A 76 13.22 2.00 -2.22
CA PRO A 76 11.77 1.90 -2.40
C PRO A 76 11.20 0.67 -1.68
N PRO A 77 9.87 0.62 -1.51
CA PRO A 77 9.21 -0.57 -0.98
C PRO A 77 9.52 -1.82 -1.82
N HIS A 78 9.52 -2.97 -1.15
CA HIS A 78 9.70 -4.26 -1.83
C HIS A 78 8.61 -4.47 -2.87
N VAL A 79 8.97 -5.05 -4.01
CA VAL A 79 8.03 -5.38 -5.08
C VAL A 79 7.71 -6.87 -5.02
N LEU A 80 6.42 -7.21 -4.94
CA LEU A 80 5.94 -8.58 -4.99
C LEU A 80 5.29 -8.83 -6.36
N ALA A 81 5.37 -10.06 -6.84
CA ALA A 81 5.02 -10.38 -8.22
C ALA A 81 3.51 -10.36 -8.51
N SER A 82 2.66 -10.52 -7.49
CA SER A 82 1.22 -10.66 -7.70
C SER A 82 0.42 -10.19 -6.49
N GLU A 83 -0.88 -9.97 -6.70
CA GLU A 83 -1.79 -9.66 -5.61
C GLU A 83 -1.86 -10.80 -4.59
N ALA A 84 -1.79 -12.04 -5.05
CA ALA A 84 -1.79 -13.19 -4.14
C ALA A 84 -0.55 -13.16 -3.23
N ALA A 85 0.60 -12.76 -3.76
CA ALA A 85 1.81 -12.63 -2.97
C ALA A 85 1.69 -11.49 -1.95
N VAL A 86 1.06 -10.37 -2.33
CA VAL A 86 0.79 -9.28 -1.40
C VAL A 86 -0.13 -9.75 -0.27
N ARG A 87 -1.23 -10.43 -0.62
CA ARG A 87 -2.16 -10.96 0.38
C ARG A 87 -1.43 -11.85 1.39
N ARG A 88 -0.63 -12.77 0.89
CA ARG A 88 0.10 -13.72 1.75
C ARG A 88 1.10 -13.00 2.65
N PHE A 89 1.88 -12.11 2.08
CA PHE A 89 2.87 -11.35 2.83
C PHE A 89 2.24 -10.55 3.96
N VAL A 90 1.19 -9.80 3.65
CA VAL A 90 0.53 -8.94 4.65
C VAL A 90 -0.17 -9.78 5.71
N ALA A 91 -0.82 -10.89 5.32
CA ALA A 91 -1.47 -11.78 6.28
C ALA A 91 -0.48 -12.40 7.28
N GLU A 92 0.74 -12.66 6.85
CA GLU A 92 1.77 -13.33 7.66
C GLU A 92 2.75 -12.35 8.31
N THR A 93 2.68 -11.06 8.00
CA THR A 93 3.63 -10.06 8.46
C THR A 93 2.88 -8.92 9.14
N ARG A 94 2.90 -8.90 10.47
CA ARG A 94 2.17 -7.89 11.25
C ARG A 94 2.56 -6.45 10.89
N ALA A 95 3.83 -6.21 10.59
CA ALA A 95 4.32 -4.88 10.23
C ALA A 95 4.11 -4.53 8.75
N GLY A 96 3.55 -5.44 7.96
CA GLY A 96 3.35 -5.25 6.52
C GLY A 96 2.16 -4.36 6.18
N ILE A 97 2.26 -3.69 5.04
CA ILE A 97 1.16 -2.95 4.44
C ILE A 97 1.28 -3.06 2.92
N GLY A 98 0.17 -3.29 2.27
CA GLY A 98 0.12 -3.41 0.82
C GLY A 98 -1.24 -3.02 0.29
N TYR A 99 -1.46 -3.25 -0.99
CA TYR A 99 -2.75 -2.98 -1.62
C TYR A 99 -3.06 -4.09 -2.63
N LEU A 100 -4.35 -4.32 -2.85
CA LEU A 100 -4.83 -5.36 -3.74
C LEU A 100 -6.27 -5.05 -4.15
N SER A 101 -6.83 -5.86 -5.03
CA SER A 101 -8.24 -5.74 -5.40
C SER A 101 -9.13 -6.43 -4.35
N ALA A 102 -10.40 -6.04 -4.33
CA ALA A 102 -11.35 -6.63 -3.39
C ALA A 102 -11.46 -8.14 -3.55
N CYS A 103 -11.28 -8.66 -4.77
CA CYS A 103 -11.37 -10.09 -5.05
C CYS A 103 -10.23 -10.90 -4.41
N GLU A 104 -9.11 -10.26 -4.16
CA GLU A 104 -7.95 -10.93 -3.57
C GLU A 104 -7.89 -10.82 -2.05
N ALA A 105 -8.73 -9.98 -1.46
CA ALA A 105 -8.72 -9.80 -0.01
C ALA A 105 -9.16 -11.10 0.68
N GLY A 106 -8.45 -11.46 1.72
CA GLY A 106 -8.75 -12.65 2.52
C GLY A 106 -9.17 -12.29 3.94
N ALA A 107 -9.56 -13.30 4.71
CA ALA A 107 -10.07 -13.12 6.06
C ALA A 107 -9.01 -12.66 7.08
N ARG A 108 -7.74 -12.82 6.77
CA ARG A 108 -6.64 -12.49 7.68
C ARG A 108 -6.11 -11.07 7.47
N LEU A 109 -6.81 -10.27 6.68
CA LEU A 109 -6.43 -8.91 6.37
C LEU A 109 -7.46 -7.93 6.95
N ARG A 110 -6.98 -6.76 7.33
CA ARG A 110 -7.82 -5.64 7.73
C ARG A 110 -7.63 -4.50 6.73
N VAL A 111 -8.75 -4.01 6.19
CA VAL A 111 -8.74 -2.91 5.23
C VAL A 111 -8.63 -1.60 5.98
N VAL A 112 -7.65 -0.77 5.63
CA VAL A 112 -7.45 0.54 6.25
C VAL A 112 -7.83 1.70 5.33
N LEU A 113 -7.96 1.43 4.04
CA LEU A 113 -8.37 2.46 3.07
C LEU A 113 -8.95 1.77 1.83
N GLN A 114 -9.93 2.39 1.22
CA GLN A 114 -10.47 1.98 -0.06
C GLN A 114 -10.30 3.14 -1.06
N LEU A 115 -9.75 2.85 -2.24
CA LEU A 115 -9.72 3.80 -3.34
C LEU A 115 -10.78 3.38 -4.35
N THR A 116 -11.69 4.31 -4.68
CA THR A 116 -12.72 4.04 -5.66
C THR A 116 -12.13 4.00 -7.07
N PRO A 117 -12.83 3.44 -8.06
CA PRO A 117 -12.36 3.49 -9.45
C PRO A 117 -12.12 4.91 -9.95
N GLU A 118 -12.83 5.89 -9.38
CA GLU A 118 -12.67 7.31 -9.71
C GLU A 118 -11.47 7.95 -8.98
N GLY A 119 -10.77 7.18 -8.14
CA GLY A 119 -9.59 7.66 -7.45
C GLY A 119 -9.86 8.42 -6.17
N ARG A 120 -11.03 8.25 -5.56
CA ARG A 120 -11.34 8.90 -4.28
C ARG A 120 -11.02 7.98 -3.11
N PRO A 121 -10.30 8.47 -2.10
CA PRO A 121 -10.11 7.69 -0.87
C PRO A 121 -11.43 7.63 -0.07
N GLU A 122 -11.74 6.44 0.43
CA GLU A 122 -12.89 6.22 1.30
C GLU A 122 -12.47 5.41 2.51
N ALA A 123 -13.13 5.67 3.64
CA ALA A 123 -12.89 4.91 4.85
C ALA A 123 -13.27 3.44 4.63
N ALA A 124 -12.61 2.54 5.38
CA ALA A 124 -12.87 1.11 5.31
C ALA A 124 -14.20 0.79 5.99
N GLY A 125 -15.29 1.04 5.32
CA GLY A 125 -16.63 0.74 5.83
C GLY A 125 -17.28 -0.36 5.03
N ASN A 126 -17.85 0.02 3.92
CA ASN A 126 -18.53 -0.91 3.03
C ASN A 126 -17.56 -1.38 1.96
N LEU A 127 -17.19 -2.65 2.00
CA LEU A 127 -16.30 -3.22 0.99
C LEU A 127 -17.06 -3.43 -0.32
N PRO A 128 -16.43 -3.15 -1.47
CA PRO A 128 -17.06 -3.41 -2.75
C PRO A 128 -17.22 -4.90 -2.98
N ASN A 129 -18.24 -5.26 -3.73
CA ASN A 129 -18.38 -6.64 -4.16
C ASN A 129 -17.26 -7.02 -5.13
N CYS A 130 -16.73 -8.19 -4.91
CA CYS A 130 -15.75 -8.75 -5.84
C CYS A 130 -16.46 -9.18 -7.12
N ARG A 131 -15.94 -8.75 -8.26
CA ARG A 131 -16.40 -9.18 -9.57
C ARG A 131 -15.24 -9.37 -10.52
#